data_a71813f212468b685f0d07f8215349ec
#
_entry.id   a71813f212468b685f0d07f8215349ec
#
_cell.length_a   1.000
_cell.length_b   1.000
_cell.length_c   1.000
_cell.angle_alpha   90.00
_cell.angle_beta   90.00
_cell.angle_gamma   90.00
#
_symmetry.space_group_name_H-M   'P 1'
#
loop_
_entity.id
_entity.type
_entity.pdbx_description
1 polymer ?
#
loop_
_entity_poly.entity_id
_entity_poly.type
_entity_poly.pdbx_seq_one_letter_code
_entity_poly.pdbx_strand_id
1 'polypeptide(L)'
;MHYTGNVSAKADANAHGRYFVNFDEPTSIHYCTGNDGVFLCLDNNKRAAHAGDSAGPEFEWLDTNVEYDGCDLDKVKVSVSNDFYYVINNKKTTIKLPQTYDYKERNCDHECLDNGLILNKATNETKKPEEYFNNMGFKFIMKDNKYHMSTTWWCYSQTLDGRICNVGGNRNSIGIESCVNEGSDLWLTWQITAKLVAKLMINNNLDINRVVGHHFFTAKHC
;
A
#
# COMPACT_ATOMS: atom_id res chain seq x y z
N MET A 1 3.84 -1.67 -11.08
CA MET A 1 3.96 -3.03 -11.68
C MET A 1 4.01 -4.05 -10.56
N HIS A 2 3.46 -5.23 -10.80
CA HIS A 2 3.34 -6.31 -9.83
C HIS A 2 3.76 -7.64 -10.46
N TYR A 3 4.03 -8.62 -9.62
CA TYR A 3 4.07 -10.03 -10.00
C TYR A 3 2.83 -10.73 -9.43
N THR A 4 2.23 -11.61 -10.22
CA THR A 4 1.03 -12.33 -9.79
C THR A 4 1.27 -13.22 -8.55
N GLY A 5 2.51 -13.59 -8.27
CA GLY A 5 2.87 -14.49 -7.17
C GLY A 5 2.32 -15.91 -7.31
N ASN A 6 1.55 -16.19 -8.35
CA ASN A 6 0.95 -17.47 -8.61
C ASN A 6 1.85 -18.29 -9.55
N VAL A 7 2.52 -19.28 -8.99
CA VAL A 7 3.45 -20.15 -9.73
C VAL A 7 2.78 -21.37 -10.39
N SER A 8 1.46 -21.53 -10.25
CA SER A 8 0.75 -22.64 -10.92
C SER A 8 0.97 -22.58 -12.44
N ALA A 9 1.30 -23.71 -13.07
CA ALA A 9 1.55 -23.80 -14.51
C ALA A 9 0.40 -23.25 -15.39
N LYS A 10 -0.82 -23.23 -14.87
CA LYS A 10 -2.01 -22.71 -15.58
C LYS A 10 -2.32 -21.24 -15.27
N ALA A 11 -1.50 -20.60 -14.46
CA ALA A 11 -1.72 -19.21 -14.03
C ALA A 11 -1.08 -18.22 -15.02
N ASP A 12 -1.37 -18.37 -16.30
CA ASP A 12 -0.94 -17.48 -17.38
C ASP A 12 -1.73 -16.15 -17.39
N ALA A 13 -1.37 -15.25 -18.30
CA ALA A 13 -2.03 -13.95 -18.39
C ALA A 13 -3.51 -14.05 -18.77
N ASN A 14 -3.88 -15.02 -19.60
CA ASN A 14 -5.27 -15.28 -19.95
C ASN A 14 -6.09 -15.75 -18.73
N ALA A 15 -5.54 -16.65 -17.91
CA ALA A 15 -6.22 -17.13 -16.71
C ALA A 15 -6.43 -16.00 -15.69
N HIS A 16 -5.39 -15.19 -15.43
CA HIS A 16 -5.49 -14.03 -14.58
C HIS A 16 -6.43 -12.95 -15.15
N GLY A 17 -6.36 -12.71 -16.45
CA GLY A 17 -7.26 -11.77 -17.12
C GLY A 17 -8.73 -12.16 -16.93
N ARG A 18 -9.08 -13.42 -17.13
CA ARG A 18 -10.45 -13.93 -16.89
C ARG A 18 -10.84 -13.83 -15.41
N TYR A 19 -9.91 -14.11 -14.50
CA TYR A 19 -10.16 -13.95 -13.07
C TYR A 19 -10.55 -12.52 -12.74
N PHE A 20 -9.75 -11.52 -13.12
CA PHE A 20 -10.02 -10.12 -12.79
C PHE A 20 -11.25 -9.53 -13.50
N VAL A 21 -11.62 -10.04 -14.67
CA VAL A 21 -12.81 -9.56 -15.40
C VAL A 21 -14.10 -10.15 -14.82
N ASN A 22 -14.06 -11.38 -14.29
CA ASN A 22 -15.25 -12.11 -13.87
C ASN A 22 -15.46 -12.17 -12.35
N PHE A 23 -14.57 -11.57 -11.57
CA PHE A 23 -14.60 -11.68 -10.12
C PHE A 23 -15.15 -10.42 -9.48
N ASP A 24 -16.15 -10.56 -8.63
CA ASP A 24 -16.81 -9.47 -7.88
C ASP A 24 -16.01 -9.05 -6.63
N GLU A 25 -14.68 -9.18 -6.67
CA GLU A 25 -13.82 -8.84 -5.56
C GLU A 25 -13.27 -7.40 -5.67
N PRO A 26 -12.93 -6.77 -4.55
CA PRO A 26 -12.43 -5.40 -4.54
C PRO A 26 -11.07 -5.24 -5.22
N THR A 27 -10.34 -6.35 -5.48
CA THR A 27 -9.05 -6.31 -6.17
C THR A 27 -9.25 -6.28 -7.67
N SER A 28 -8.65 -5.32 -8.34
CA SER A 28 -8.71 -5.17 -9.79
C SER A 28 -7.40 -4.67 -10.35
N ILE A 29 -7.15 -4.94 -11.62
CA ILE A 29 -5.94 -4.56 -12.34
C ILE A 29 -6.31 -4.12 -13.75
N HIS A 30 -5.50 -3.26 -14.38
CA HIS A 30 -5.76 -2.84 -15.76
C HIS A 30 -5.28 -3.88 -16.77
N TYR A 31 -4.09 -4.45 -16.55
CA TYR A 31 -3.50 -5.41 -17.47
C TYR A 31 -2.90 -6.61 -16.75
N CYS A 32 -3.02 -7.77 -17.38
CA CYS A 32 -2.19 -8.93 -17.10
C CYS A 32 -1.28 -9.21 -18.30
N THR A 33 -0.01 -9.52 -18.04
CA THR A 33 0.98 -9.86 -19.06
C THR A 33 1.62 -11.20 -18.77
N GLY A 34 1.84 -12.00 -19.80
CA GLY A 34 2.48 -13.30 -19.76
C GLY A 34 3.14 -13.61 -21.09
N ASN A 35 3.83 -14.75 -21.19
CA ASN A 35 4.36 -15.23 -22.47
C ASN A 35 3.25 -15.58 -23.47
N ASP A 36 2.02 -15.72 -23.02
CA ASP A 36 0.80 -15.93 -23.81
C ASP A 36 0.18 -14.61 -24.31
N GLY A 37 0.64 -13.45 -23.84
CA GLY A 37 0.21 -12.16 -24.37
C GLY A 37 -0.10 -11.10 -23.33
N VAL A 38 -0.91 -10.12 -23.75
CA VAL A 38 -1.42 -8.99 -22.93
C VAL A 38 -2.93 -9.09 -22.88
N PHE A 39 -3.49 -9.04 -21.67
CA PHE A 39 -4.92 -9.02 -21.45
C PHE A 39 -5.32 -7.72 -20.77
N LEU A 40 -6.26 -7.01 -21.36
CA LEU A 40 -6.92 -5.85 -20.76
C LEU A 40 -8.04 -6.33 -19.86
N CYS A 41 -7.92 -6.04 -18.57
CA CYS A 41 -8.91 -6.40 -17.55
C CYS A 41 -9.82 -5.24 -17.22
N LEU A 42 -9.31 -4.01 -17.28
CA LEU A 42 -10.02 -2.79 -16.94
C LEU A 42 -9.52 -1.63 -17.81
N ASP A 43 -10.43 -0.77 -18.26
CA ASP A 43 -10.07 0.43 -19.02
C ASP A 43 -9.15 1.35 -18.22
N ASN A 44 -8.20 1.99 -18.90
CA ASN A 44 -7.20 2.88 -18.27
C ASN A 44 -7.81 4.10 -17.56
N ASN A 45 -9.02 4.50 -17.91
CA ASN A 45 -9.74 5.61 -17.31
C ASN A 45 -10.56 5.20 -16.07
N LYS A 46 -10.52 3.93 -15.71
CA LYS A 46 -11.17 3.39 -14.51
C LYS A 46 -10.17 3.30 -13.37
N ARG A 47 -10.69 3.30 -12.16
CA ARG A 47 -9.90 3.05 -10.97
C ARG A 47 -9.74 1.55 -10.76
N ALA A 48 -8.51 1.08 -10.61
CA ALA A 48 -8.23 -0.30 -10.21
C ALA A 48 -7.72 -0.36 -8.77
N ALA A 49 -8.14 -1.38 -8.01
CA ALA A 49 -7.71 -1.60 -6.64
C ALA A 49 -6.51 -2.58 -6.61
N HIS A 50 -5.31 -2.07 -6.89
CA HIS A 50 -4.11 -2.90 -7.06
C HIS A 50 -2.89 -2.50 -6.22
N ALA A 51 -2.78 -1.26 -5.77
CA ALA A 51 -1.58 -0.77 -5.09
C ALA A 51 -1.87 -0.03 -3.78
N GLY A 52 -3.11 -0.08 -3.31
CA GLY A 52 -3.51 0.69 -2.15
C GLY A 52 -3.35 2.20 -2.35
N ASP A 53 -3.86 2.96 -1.44
CA ASP A 53 -3.73 4.42 -1.44
C ASP A 53 -2.84 4.89 -0.28
N SER A 54 -1.95 4.04 0.19
CA SER A 54 -0.99 4.40 1.21
C SER A 54 0.21 5.09 0.56
N ALA A 55 0.69 6.08 1.19
CA ALA A 55 1.89 6.85 0.96
C ALA A 55 2.28 7.12 -0.50
N GLY A 56 2.49 8.36 -0.79
CA GLY A 56 3.27 8.75 -1.96
C GLY A 56 4.71 8.22 -1.92
N PRO A 57 5.46 8.41 -2.99
CA PRO A 57 6.79 7.83 -3.21
C PRO A 57 7.83 8.26 -2.18
N GLU A 58 7.58 9.32 -1.50
CA GLU A 58 8.46 9.85 -0.48
C GLU A 58 7.74 9.77 0.85
N PHE A 59 8.14 8.78 1.66
CA PHE A 59 7.83 8.81 3.06
C PHE A 59 8.54 10.02 3.66
N GLU A 60 7.81 10.91 4.26
CA GLU A 60 8.42 11.79 5.20
C GLU A 60 8.82 10.95 6.42
N TRP A 61 10.08 11.03 6.79
CA TRP A 61 10.63 10.32 7.93
C TRP A 61 10.59 11.23 9.15
N LEU A 62 9.70 10.92 10.07
CA LEU A 62 9.56 11.68 11.31
C LEU A 62 10.56 11.20 12.36
N ASP A 63 11.31 12.12 12.95
CA ASP A 63 12.12 11.83 14.13
C ASP A 63 11.20 11.49 15.30
N THR A 64 11.30 10.27 15.78
CA THR A 64 10.49 9.78 16.89
C THR A 64 10.99 10.24 18.25
N ASN A 65 12.19 10.83 18.29
CA ASN A 65 12.97 11.14 19.49
C ASN A 65 13.22 9.92 20.40
N VAL A 66 13.17 8.72 19.84
CA VAL A 66 13.49 7.47 20.54
C VAL A 66 14.82 6.94 20.04
N GLU A 67 15.77 6.74 20.96
CA GLU A 67 17.10 6.17 20.64
C GLU A 67 16.97 4.77 20.07
N TYR A 68 17.74 4.51 19.03
CA TYR A 68 17.83 3.18 18.43
C TYR A 68 18.50 2.20 19.40
N ASP A 69 17.84 1.08 19.64
CA ASP A 69 18.27 0.06 20.61
C ASP A 69 18.83 -1.22 19.96
N GLY A 70 19.10 -1.17 18.64
CA GLY A 70 19.61 -2.32 17.89
C GLY A 70 18.54 -3.30 17.44
N CYS A 71 17.24 -3.02 17.65
CA CYS A 71 16.15 -3.87 17.17
C CYS A 71 16.13 -3.89 15.65
N ASP A 72 15.85 -5.06 15.08
CA ASP A 72 15.56 -5.22 13.67
C ASP A 72 14.41 -4.30 13.27
N LEU A 73 14.65 -3.41 12.31
CA LEU A 73 13.70 -2.36 11.91
C LEU A 73 12.37 -2.91 11.39
N ASP A 74 12.38 -4.12 10.82
CA ASP A 74 11.15 -4.79 10.37
C ASP A 74 10.37 -5.45 11.52
N LYS A 75 10.94 -5.51 12.72
CA LYS A 75 10.33 -6.09 13.91
C LYS A 75 9.92 -5.07 14.97
N VAL A 76 10.06 -3.79 14.65
CA VAL A 76 9.67 -2.70 15.56
C VAL A 76 8.18 -2.81 15.86
N LYS A 77 7.85 -2.85 17.15
CA LYS A 77 6.47 -2.88 17.62
C LYS A 77 5.95 -1.48 17.81
N VAL A 78 4.80 -1.19 17.23
CA VAL A 78 4.12 0.10 17.35
C VAL A 78 2.81 -0.09 18.10
N SER A 79 2.57 0.78 19.05
CA SER A 79 1.28 0.94 19.73
C SER A 79 0.99 2.44 19.92
N VAL A 80 -0.13 2.76 20.54
CA VAL A 80 -0.52 4.14 20.83
C VAL A 80 -0.81 4.24 22.33
N SER A 81 -0.28 5.28 22.98
CA SER A 81 -0.52 5.56 24.39
C SER A 81 -1.92 6.16 24.62
N ASN A 82 -2.39 6.14 25.88
CA ASN A 82 -3.70 6.68 26.23
C ASN A 82 -3.88 8.18 25.95
N ASP A 83 -2.78 8.91 25.81
CA ASP A 83 -2.75 10.31 25.41
C ASP A 83 -2.42 10.49 23.91
N PHE A 84 -2.61 9.43 23.14
CA PHE A 84 -2.54 9.40 21.67
C PHE A 84 -1.16 9.67 21.07
N TYR A 85 -0.07 9.35 21.77
CA TYR A 85 1.25 9.33 21.16
C TYR A 85 1.62 7.93 20.69
N TYR A 86 2.34 7.85 19.58
CA TYR A 86 2.91 6.58 19.17
C TYR A 86 3.96 6.10 20.19
N VAL A 87 3.99 4.80 20.37
CA VAL A 87 4.92 4.09 21.27
C VAL A 87 5.66 3.05 20.43
N ILE A 88 6.98 3.09 20.40
CA ILE A 88 7.85 2.17 19.69
C ILE A 88 8.67 1.36 20.70
N ASN A 89 8.58 0.03 20.63
CA ASN A 89 9.30 -0.86 21.53
C ASN A 89 9.14 -0.44 23.02
N ASN A 90 7.91 -0.10 23.42
CA ASN A 90 7.54 0.41 24.75
C ASN A 90 8.11 1.79 25.13
N LYS A 91 8.68 2.51 24.18
CA LYS A 91 9.16 3.89 24.38
C LYS A 91 8.22 4.86 23.68
N LYS A 92 7.71 5.84 24.44
CA LYS A 92 6.81 6.87 23.91
C LYS A 92 7.57 7.83 22.99
N THR A 93 7.02 8.08 21.82
CA THR A 93 7.56 9.03 20.85
C THR A 93 7.07 10.44 21.11
N THR A 94 7.58 11.41 20.35
CA THR A 94 7.07 12.79 20.31
C THR A 94 5.96 12.96 19.26
N ILE A 95 5.64 11.92 18.52
CA ILE A 95 4.68 11.97 17.42
C ILE A 95 3.29 11.61 17.93
N LYS A 96 2.38 12.57 17.83
CA LYS A 96 1.00 12.40 18.25
C LYS A 96 0.16 11.84 17.11
N LEU A 97 -0.74 10.91 17.44
CA LEU A 97 -1.74 10.44 16.53
C LEU A 97 -2.65 11.60 16.12
N PRO A 98 -3.00 11.77 14.84
CA PRO A 98 -4.01 12.72 14.41
C PRO A 98 -5.32 12.51 15.19
N GLN A 99 -5.87 13.59 15.77
CA GLN A 99 -7.10 13.52 16.58
C GLN A 99 -8.32 13.17 15.73
N THR A 100 -8.38 13.76 14.56
CA THR A 100 -9.34 13.44 13.50
C THR A 100 -8.59 13.40 12.19
N TYR A 101 -9.00 12.52 11.33
CA TYR A 101 -8.44 12.44 10.02
C TYR A 101 -9.57 12.67 9.02
N ASP A 102 -9.80 13.94 8.69
CA ASP A 102 -10.76 14.34 7.68
C ASP A 102 -10.01 14.90 6.49
N TYR A 103 -10.10 14.26 5.39
CA TYR A 103 -9.84 14.84 4.12
C TYR A 103 -11.12 14.74 3.31
N LYS A 104 -11.53 15.83 2.76
CA LYS A 104 -12.85 16.12 2.14
C LYS A 104 -13.55 14.96 1.43
N GLU A 105 -12.85 13.95 1.07
CA GLU A 105 -13.36 12.82 0.32
C GLU A 105 -13.09 11.49 1.00
N ARG A 106 -12.59 11.52 2.22
CA ARG A 106 -12.09 10.36 2.91
C ARG A 106 -12.20 10.57 4.38
N ASN A 107 -13.37 10.46 4.87
CA ASN A 107 -13.57 10.42 6.29
C ASN A 107 -12.70 9.34 6.89
N CYS A 108 -11.88 9.72 7.82
CA CYS A 108 -11.26 8.75 8.67
C CYS A 108 -12.35 8.09 9.46
N ASP A 109 -12.33 6.79 9.51
CA ASP A 109 -13.32 6.02 10.24
C ASP A 109 -13.15 6.11 11.75
N HIS A 110 -12.28 7.00 12.23
CA HIS A 110 -12.03 7.14 13.65
C HIS A 110 -12.04 8.60 14.12
N GLU A 111 -12.29 8.75 15.42
CA GLU A 111 -12.18 10.00 16.14
C GLU A 111 -11.54 9.75 17.50
N CYS A 112 -10.55 10.54 17.86
CA CYS A 112 -9.92 10.50 19.19
C CYS A 112 -10.78 11.29 20.15
N LEU A 113 -11.37 10.62 21.14
CA LEU A 113 -12.26 11.23 22.11
C LEU A 113 -11.50 11.78 23.33
N ASP A 114 -12.04 12.81 23.96
CA ASP A 114 -11.44 13.44 25.15
C ASP A 114 -11.27 12.49 26.34
N ASN A 115 -12.06 11.41 26.38
CA ASN A 115 -11.94 10.36 27.41
C ASN A 115 -10.82 9.36 27.16
N GLY A 116 -9.98 9.55 26.11
CA GLY A 116 -8.86 8.68 25.78
C GLY A 116 -9.22 7.45 24.96
N LEU A 117 -10.47 7.34 24.51
CA LEU A 117 -10.91 6.26 23.62
C LEU A 117 -10.90 6.71 22.16
N ILE A 118 -10.89 5.75 21.26
CA ILE A 118 -11.05 5.98 19.82
C ILE A 118 -12.40 5.44 19.39
N LEU A 119 -13.21 6.29 18.80
CA LEU A 119 -14.48 5.95 18.17
C LEU A 119 -14.24 5.49 16.74
N ASN A 120 -14.67 4.29 16.41
CA ASN A 120 -14.83 3.89 15.02
C ASN A 120 -16.17 4.43 14.49
N LYS A 121 -16.11 5.36 13.55
CA LYS A 121 -17.32 6.01 13.00
C LYS A 121 -18.15 5.06 12.15
N ALA A 122 -17.56 4.04 11.56
CA ALA A 122 -18.28 3.08 10.73
C ALA A 122 -19.10 2.09 11.57
N THR A 123 -18.56 1.64 12.70
CA THR A 123 -19.24 0.67 13.59
C THR A 123 -19.88 1.31 14.81
N ASN A 124 -19.58 2.56 15.09
CA ASN A 124 -19.97 3.30 16.30
C ASN A 124 -19.46 2.64 17.60
N GLU A 125 -18.37 1.89 17.53
CA GLU A 125 -17.72 1.25 18.67
C GLU A 125 -16.56 2.10 19.17
N THR A 126 -16.34 2.08 20.48
CA THR A 126 -15.15 2.70 21.08
C THR A 126 -14.17 1.63 21.55
N LYS A 127 -12.89 1.90 21.32
CA LYS A 127 -11.78 1.02 21.76
C LYS A 127 -10.66 1.86 22.37
N LYS A 128 -9.83 1.20 23.17
CA LYS A 128 -8.58 1.82 23.60
C LYS A 128 -7.64 1.99 22.39
N PRO A 129 -6.77 3.03 22.38
CA PRO A 129 -5.84 3.26 21.29
C PRO A 129 -5.01 2.04 20.91
N GLU A 130 -4.48 1.31 21.88
CA GLU A 130 -3.69 0.09 21.67
C GLU A 130 -4.46 -1.05 20.99
N GLU A 131 -5.76 -1.14 21.24
CA GLU A 131 -6.63 -2.14 20.62
C GLU A 131 -7.06 -1.73 19.22
N TYR A 132 -7.22 -0.43 19.00
CA TYR A 132 -7.64 0.12 17.72
C TYR A 132 -6.52 0.09 16.68
N PHE A 133 -5.31 0.42 17.10
CA PHE A 133 -4.13 0.51 16.24
C PHE A 133 -3.20 -0.70 16.34
N ASN A 134 -3.71 -1.82 16.81
CA ASN A 134 -2.97 -3.07 16.82
C ASN A 134 -2.69 -3.52 15.37
N ASN A 135 -1.43 -3.84 15.09
CA ASN A 135 -0.94 -4.27 13.77
C ASN A 135 -0.77 -3.16 12.71
N MET A 136 -0.45 -1.97 13.10
CA MET A 136 -0.07 -0.92 12.15
C MET A 136 1.32 -1.20 11.55
N GLY A 137 1.40 -1.18 10.23
CA GLY A 137 2.63 -1.39 9.47
C GLY A 137 3.35 -0.08 9.16
N PHE A 138 3.94 0.57 10.16
CA PHE A 138 4.90 1.64 9.90
C PHE A 138 6.23 1.07 9.40
N LYS A 139 6.93 1.84 8.59
CA LYS A 139 8.31 1.57 8.24
C LYS A 139 9.22 2.43 9.11
N PHE A 140 10.39 1.90 9.37
CA PHE A 140 11.40 2.54 10.19
C PHE A 140 12.74 2.61 9.48
N ILE A 141 13.46 3.68 9.72
CA ILE A 141 14.88 3.78 9.43
C ILE A 141 15.63 4.23 10.69
N MET A 142 16.90 3.92 10.76
CA MET A 142 17.82 4.48 11.75
C MET A 142 18.52 5.70 11.13
N LYS A 143 18.40 6.84 11.78
CA LYS A 143 19.11 8.06 11.42
C LYS A 143 19.50 8.79 12.71
N ASP A 144 20.72 9.29 12.76
CA ASP A 144 21.26 10.02 13.93
C ASP A 144 21.10 9.24 15.26
N ASN A 145 21.29 7.91 15.20
CA ASN A 145 21.12 6.97 16.31
C ASN A 145 19.70 6.96 16.92
N LYS A 146 18.69 7.35 16.14
CA LYS A 146 17.29 7.34 16.53
C LYS A 146 16.44 6.58 15.53
N TYR A 147 15.30 6.12 16.00
CA TYR A 147 14.23 5.65 15.13
C TYR A 147 13.57 6.84 14.41
N HIS A 148 13.45 6.73 13.10
CA HIS A 148 12.58 7.57 12.31
C HIS A 148 11.47 6.69 11.73
N MET A 149 10.22 7.11 11.87
CA MET A 149 9.07 6.37 11.34
C MET A 149 8.49 7.06 10.12
N SER A 150 7.91 6.28 9.23
CA SER A 150 7.20 6.81 8.07
C SER A 150 5.95 7.58 8.52
N THR A 151 5.60 8.64 7.79
CA THR A 151 4.35 9.40 8.04
C THR A 151 3.11 8.59 7.79
N THR A 152 3.27 7.48 7.11
CA THR A 152 2.17 6.64 6.68
C THR A 152 2.28 5.26 7.24
N TRP A 153 1.19 4.79 7.71
CA TRP A 153 1.04 3.47 8.23
C TRP A 153 0.19 2.62 7.28
N TRP A 154 0.59 1.38 7.14
CA TRP A 154 -0.21 0.38 6.46
C TRP A 154 -1.21 -0.19 7.47
N CYS A 155 -2.48 0.08 7.28
CA CYS A 155 -3.52 -0.60 8.03
C CYS A 155 -4.09 -1.75 7.21
N TYR A 156 -3.95 -2.96 7.70
CA TYR A 156 -4.67 -4.12 7.17
C TYR A 156 -6.15 -4.11 7.55
N SER A 157 -6.54 -3.26 8.47
CA SER A 157 -7.94 -3.08 8.78
C SER A 157 -8.62 -2.38 7.61
N GLN A 158 -9.58 -3.04 7.00
CA GLN A 158 -10.42 -2.46 5.96
C GLN A 158 -11.24 -1.26 6.44
N THR A 159 -11.31 -1.07 7.76
CA THR A 159 -12.03 0.03 8.40
C THR A 159 -11.22 1.31 8.48
N LEU A 160 -9.92 1.20 8.54
CA LEU A 160 -9.03 2.34 8.40
C LEU A 160 -8.53 2.32 6.97
N ASP A 161 -9.22 3.02 6.15
CA ASP A 161 -8.79 3.29 4.82
C ASP A 161 -7.47 4.08 4.90
N GLY A 162 -6.36 3.38 4.98
CA GLY A 162 -4.99 3.94 4.99
C GLY A 162 -4.70 4.74 3.72
N ARG A 163 -5.70 5.33 3.17
CA ARG A 163 -5.72 6.10 1.95
C ARG A 163 -5.17 7.46 2.24
N ILE A 164 -3.94 7.61 1.92
CA ILE A 164 -3.43 8.95 1.73
C ILE A 164 -3.99 9.46 0.43
N CYS A 165 -4.61 10.56 0.59
CA CYS A 165 -5.34 11.27 -0.40
C CYS A 165 -4.62 11.43 -1.72
N ASN A 166 -5.21 10.95 -2.77
CA ASN A 166 -4.90 11.26 -4.16
C ASN A 166 -3.51 10.88 -4.64
N VAL A 167 -2.72 10.20 -3.84
CA VAL A 167 -1.34 9.81 -4.18
C VAL A 167 -1.13 8.30 -4.28
N GLY A 168 -2.14 7.50 -4.01
CA GLY A 168 -2.03 6.05 -4.08
C GLY A 168 -2.10 5.50 -5.49
N GLY A 169 -1.48 4.35 -5.70
CA GLY A 169 -1.44 3.69 -7.00
C GLY A 169 -2.82 3.37 -7.57
N ASN A 170 -3.81 3.13 -6.72
CA ASN A 170 -5.17 2.83 -7.15
C ASN A 170 -5.84 3.96 -7.96
N ARG A 171 -5.49 5.22 -7.69
CA ARG A 171 -6.14 6.37 -8.34
C ARG A 171 -5.29 7.02 -9.41
N ASN A 172 -3.98 6.90 -9.28
CA ASN A 172 -3.04 7.68 -10.08
C ASN A 172 -2.15 6.82 -10.97
N SER A 173 -2.44 5.51 -11.08
CA SER A 173 -1.61 4.65 -11.91
C SER A 173 -2.40 3.61 -12.70
N ILE A 174 -1.76 3.11 -13.74
CA ILE A 174 -2.22 1.95 -14.49
C ILE A 174 -1.51 0.72 -13.92
N GLY A 175 -2.26 -0.21 -13.34
CA GLY A 175 -1.74 -1.43 -12.76
C GLY A 175 -1.48 -2.50 -13.82
N ILE A 176 -0.31 -3.13 -13.75
CA ILE A 176 0.09 -4.24 -14.61
C ILE A 176 0.58 -5.38 -13.74
N GLU A 177 -0.06 -6.53 -13.85
CA GLU A 177 0.38 -7.80 -13.27
C GLU A 177 1.18 -8.59 -14.30
N SER A 178 2.40 -8.98 -13.94
CA SER A 178 3.26 -9.82 -14.76
C SER A 178 3.24 -11.25 -14.23
N CYS A 179 2.85 -12.20 -15.07
CA CYS A 179 2.74 -13.60 -14.69
C CYS A 179 4.12 -14.26 -14.52
N VAL A 180 4.21 -15.12 -13.51
CA VAL A 180 5.44 -15.85 -13.14
C VAL A 180 5.18 -17.35 -12.97
N ASN A 181 4.21 -17.87 -13.69
CA ASN A 181 3.78 -19.24 -13.61
C ASN A 181 4.86 -20.24 -14.08
N GLU A 182 4.86 -21.43 -13.49
CA GLU A 182 5.77 -22.51 -13.86
C GLU A 182 5.64 -22.86 -15.36
N GLY A 183 6.78 -23.06 -16.02
CA GLY A 183 6.85 -23.39 -17.44
C GLY A 183 6.67 -22.20 -18.38
N SER A 184 6.44 -20.98 -17.87
CA SER A 184 6.40 -19.79 -18.69
C SER A 184 7.80 -19.30 -19.08
N ASP A 185 7.90 -18.70 -20.26
CA ASP A 185 9.09 -17.96 -20.67
C ASP A 185 9.05 -16.55 -20.05
N LEU A 186 9.73 -16.39 -18.91
CA LEU A 186 9.78 -15.12 -18.19
C LEU A 186 10.45 -14.02 -19.01
N TRP A 187 11.44 -14.38 -19.83
CA TRP A 187 12.10 -13.41 -20.70
C TRP A 187 11.13 -12.83 -21.73
N LEU A 188 10.35 -13.70 -22.35
CA LEU A 188 9.31 -13.29 -23.29
C LEU A 188 8.21 -12.48 -22.59
N THR A 189 7.80 -12.89 -21.38
CA THR A 189 6.85 -12.16 -20.54
C THR A 189 7.35 -10.73 -20.28
N TRP A 190 8.60 -10.55 -19.88
CA TRP A 190 9.18 -9.22 -19.64
C TRP A 190 9.28 -8.37 -20.90
N GLN A 191 9.61 -8.96 -22.04
CA GLN A 191 9.61 -8.23 -23.30
C GLN A 191 8.20 -7.75 -23.69
N ILE A 192 7.19 -8.59 -23.51
CA ILE A 192 5.78 -8.25 -23.77
C ILE A 192 5.36 -7.12 -22.80
N THR A 193 5.66 -7.25 -21.51
CA THR A 193 5.39 -6.22 -20.52
C THR A 193 6.07 -4.91 -20.86
N ALA A 194 7.35 -4.93 -21.24
CA ALA A 194 8.09 -3.73 -21.62
C ALA A 194 7.50 -3.03 -22.86
N LYS A 195 7.04 -3.79 -23.86
CA LYS A 195 6.33 -3.23 -25.02
C LYS A 195 5.01 -2.56 -24.64
N LEU A 196 4.23 -3.18 -23.74
CA LEU A 196 3.02 -2.57 -23.20
C LEU A 196 3.33 -1.26 -22.45
N VAL A 197 4.31 -1.30 -21.54
CA VAL A 197 4.75 -0.12 -20.78
C VAL A 197 5.19 1.01 -21.71
N ALA A 198 6.03 0.72 -22.70
CA ALA A 198 6.48 1.73 -23.67
C ALA A 198 5.29 2.36 -24.41
N LYS A 199 4.32 1.57 -24.83
CA LYS A 199 3.08 2.07 -25.48
C LYS A 199 2.27 2.95 -24.53
N LEU A 200 2.11 2.56 -23.27
CA LEU A 200 1.40 3.36 -22.27
C LEU A 200 2.13 4.67 -21.98
N MET A 201 3.47 4.63 -21.88
CA MET A 201 4.29 5.84 -21.71
C MET A 201 4.09 6.84 -22.87
N ILE A 202 4.15 6.36 -24.10
CA ILE A 202 3.94 7.22 -25.28
C ILE A 202 2.52 7.81 -25.27
N ASN A 203 1.51 6.98 -25.06
CA ASN A 203 0.11 7.39 -25.11
C ASN A 203 -0.27 8.41 -24.02
N ASN A 204 0.42 8.37 -22.88
CA ASN A 204 0.14 9.24 -21.74
C ASN A 204 1.23 10.30 -21.49
N ASN A 205 2.19 10.44 -22.41
CA ASN A 205 3.30 11.38 -22.29
C ASN A 205 4.07 11.23 -20.96
N LEU A 206 4.44 10.00 -20.61
CA LEU A 206 5.13 9.67 -19.36
C LEU A 206 6.60 9.36 -19.63
N ASP A 207 7.48 9.76 -18.72
CA ASP A 207 8.89 9.34 -18.70
C ASP A 207 9.10 8.04 -17.90
N ILE A 208 10.32 7.50 -17.96
CA ILE A 208 10.65 6.22 -17.31
C ILE A 208 10.54 6.27 -15.78
N ASN A 209 10.67 7.44 -15.15
CA ASN A 209 10.57 7.60 -13.70
C ASN A 209 9.13 7.42 -13.21
N ARG A 210 8.17 7.35 -14.14
CA ARG A 210 6.77 7.03 -13.85
C ARG A 210 6.47 5.54 -13.89
N VAL A 211 7.46 4.70 -14.21
CA VAL A 211 7.34 3.24 -14.17
C VAL A 211 7.89 2.72 -12.86
N VAL A 212 7.01 2.32 -11.97
CA VAL A 212 7.35 1.98 -10.59
C VAL A 212 6.81 0.62 -10.17
N GLY A 213 7.45 0.00 -9.18
CA GLY A 213 6.95 -1.21 -8.55
C GLY A 213 5.91 -0.90 -7.46
N HIS A 214 5.22 -1.93 -6.98
CA HIS A 214 4.22 -1.80 -5.91
C HIS A 214 4.80 -1.17 -4.63
N HIS A 215 6.04 -1.52 -4.30
CA HIS A 215 6.74 -1.00 -3.12
C HIS A 215 6.81 0.53 -3.06
N PHE A 216 6.71 1.19 -4.22
CA PHE A 216 6.67 2.64 -4.31
C PHE A 216 5.42 3.24 -3.63
N PHE A 217 4.30 2.52 -3.64
CA PHE A 217 3.04 2.98 -3.06
C PHE A 217 2.80 2.48 -1.64
N THR A 218 3.22 1.26 -1.32
CA THR A 218 2.80 0.59 -0.09
C THR A 218 3.93 -0.09 0.68
N ALA A 219 5.19 0.07 0.24
CA ALA A 219 6.34 -0.69 0.74
C ALA A 219 6.20 -2.23 0.64
N LYS A 220 5.18 -2.72 -0.06
CA LYS A 220 4.99 -4.14 -0.31
C LYS A 220 5.94 -4.61 -1.41
N HIS A 221 6.69 -5.64 -1.14
CA HIS A 221 7.47 -6.34 -2.17
C HIS A 221 6.60 -7.43 -2.83
N CYS A 222 6.44 -7.30 -4.11
CA CYS A 222 5.80 -8.30 -4.95
C CYS A 222 6.48 -8.39 -6.30
#